data_0c919b4387cdb1240b990129c45aa2f2
#
_entry.id   0c919b4387cdb1240b990129c45aa2f2
#
_cell.length_a   1.000
_cell.length_b   1.000
_cell.length_c   1.000
_cell.angle_alpha   90.00
_cell.angle_beta   90.00
_cell.angle_gamma   90.00
#
_symmetry.space_group_name_H-M   'P 1'
#
loop_
_entity.id
_entity.type
_entity.pdbx_description
1 polymer ?
#
loop_
_entity_poly.entity_id
_entity_poly.type
_entity_poly.pdbx_seq_one_letter_code
_entity_poly.pdbx_strand_id
1 'polypeptide(L)'
;ELMDAGRAQAIMGNHELNALHFHTKDPETGVPLRTHKTKNLEQHASFLKEFPLGDRKTSEVLDWMQQLPLFLECEAFRAVHAAWIQSDIERLRKYSQSGVLNAEQLIRAARKTDEIHSLVETLTKGPEQRLPAGYQFTDKGGHVRRDIRVKWWNTEAESWRDVAMSVPEIEELADFPLPASFARYGYPFEEKPVFFGHYWMSGAPQPLSRNALCLYYSAGTVGPLVTYTFPGGSRHVTVSNIQVH
;
A
#
# COMPACT_ATOMS: atom_id res chain seq x y z
N GLU A 1 19.32 -12.75 5.33
CA GLU A 1 19.67 -13.55 6.53
C GLU A 1 18.43 -14.03 7.31
N LEU A 2 17.53 -13.12 7.86
CA LEU A 2 16.36 -13.57 8.63
C LEU A 2 15.32 -14.27 7.78
N MET A 3 15.08 -13.80 6.55
CA MET A 3 14.15 -14.44 5.61
C MET A 3 14.70 -15.78 5.14
N ASP A 4 15.99 -15.87 4.81
CA ASP A 4 16.66 -17.11 4.38
C ASP A 4 16.66 -18.17 5.49
N ALA A 5 16.69 -17.71 6.75
CA ALA A 5 16.55 -18.56 7.93
C ALA A 5 15.08 -18.93 8.27
N GLY A 6 14.10 -18.50 7.48
CA GLY A 6 12.67 -18.72 7.74
C GLY A 6 12.13 -18.00 8.99
N ARG A 7 12.87 -17.01 9.52
CA ARG A 7 12.53 -16.29 10.76
C ARG A 7 11.82 -14.96 10.52
N ALA A 8 11.74 -14.52 9.27
CA ALA A 8 11.04 -13.31 8.85
C ALA A 8 10.36 -13.52 7.51
N GLN A 9 9.32 -12.74 7.27
CA GLN A 9 8.67 -12.58 5.98
C GLN A 9 8.57 -11.08 5.69
N ALA A 10 8.54 -10.72 4.41
CA ALA A 10 8.33 -9.35 3.98
C ALA A 10 7.33 -9.32 2.82
N ILE A 11 6.69 -8.18 2.63
CA ILE A 11 5.76 -7.92 1.52
C ILE A 11 6.30 -6.78 0.66
N MET A 12 5.92 -6.81 -0.61
CA MET A 12 6.27 -5.75 -1.57
C MET A 12 5.47 -4.49 -1.27
N GLY A 13 6.18 -3.38 -1.08
CA GLY A 13 5.58 -2.05 -1.02
C GLY A 13 5.69 -1.29 -2.33
N ASN A 14 5.14 -0.08 -2.35
CA ASN A 14 5.20 0.78 -3.52
C ASN A 14 6.63 1.25 -3.86
N HIS A 15 7.55 1.29 -2.90
CA HIS A 15 8.94 1.64 -3.14
C HIS A 15 9.70 0.52 -3.84
N GLU A 16 9.52 -0.73 -3.41
CA GLU A 16 10.09 -1.92 -4.06
C GLU A 16 9.54 -2.08 -5.48
N LEU A 17 8.22 -1.95 -5.66
CA LEU A 17 7.60 -1.99 -6.98
C LEU A 17 8.14 -0.88 -7.90
N ASN A 18 8.28 0.33 -7.38
CA ASN A 18 8.83 1.45 -8.14
C ASN A 18 10.30 1.22 -8.52
N ALA A 19 11.10 0.60 -7.64
CA ALA A 19 12.49 0.24 -7.92
C ALA A 19 12.53 -0.81 -9.05
N LEU A 20 11.75 -1.87 -8.95
CA LEU A 20 11.64 -2.87 -10.00
C LEU A 20 11.25 -2.25 -11.35
N HIS A 21 10.20 -1.43 -11.39
CA HIS A 21 9.78 -0.76 -12.63
C HIS A 21 10.82 0.23 -13.18
N PHE A 22 11.58 0.90 -12.30
CA PHE A 22 12.61 1.85 -12.70
C PHE A 22 13.81 1.15 -13.36
N HIS A 23 14.16 -0.04 -12.91
CA HIS A 23 15.31 -0.82 -13.39
C HIS A 23 14.95 -1.84 -14.49
N THR A 24 13.65 -2.12 -14.69
CA THR A 24 13.17 -3.06 -15.72
C THR A 24 12.75 -2.30 -16.97
N LYS A 25 13.19 -2.77 -18.14
CA LYS A 25 12.76 -2.25 -19.45
C LYS A 25 11.61 -3.07 -20.00
N ASP A 26 10.66 -2.40 -20.63
CA ASP A 26 9.64 -3.05 -21.44
C ASP A 26 10.33 -3.75 -22.64
N PRO A 27 10.13 -5.06 -22.81
CA PRO A 27 10.81 -5.81 -23.86
C PRO A 27 10.38 -5.41 -25.28
N GLU A 28 9.20 -4.81 -25.45
CA GLU A 28 8.68 -4.37 -26.75
C GLU A 28 9.26 -3.02 -27.17
N THR A 29 9.43 -2.09 -26.20
CA THR A 29 9.82 -0.71 -26.48
C THR A 29 11.25 -0.38 -26.08
N GLY A 30 11.88 -1.21 -25.22
CA GLY A 30 13.20 -0.93 -24.64
C GLY A 30 13.22 0.21 -23.61
N VAL A 31 12.06 0.82 -23.33
CA VAL A 31 11.93 1.95 -22.40
C VAL A 31 11.74 1.40 -20.97
N PRO A 32 12.34 2.02 -19.92
CA PRO A 32 12.08 1.64 -18.55
C PRO A 32 10.58 1.69 -18.21
N LEU A 33 10.05 0.67 -17.51
CA LEU A 33 8.64 0.58 -17.11
C LEU A 33 8.22 1.80 -16.29
N ARG A 34 9.12 2.33 -15.46
CA ARG A 34 9.00 3.63 -14.83
C ARG A 34 10.01 4.59 -15.46
N THR A 35 9.51 5.58 -16.17
CA THR A 35 10.36 6.54 -16.91
C THR A 35 11.33 7.30 -16.01
N HIS A 36 12.55 7.55 -16.47
CA HIS A 36 13.61 8.29 -15.76
C HIS A 36 13.44 9.81 -15.86
N LYS A 37 12.22 10.33 -15.67
CA LYS A 37 11.94 11.78 -15.59
C LYS A 37 12.42 12.34 -14.27
N THR A 38 12.73 13.63 -14.19
CA THR A 38 13.24 14.34 -13.02
C THR A 38 12.51 13.95 -11.73
N LYS A 39 11.18 14.03 -11.70
CA LYS A 39 10.37 13.63 -10.54
C LYS A 39 10.63 12.19 -10.08
N ASN A 40 10.77 11.25 -11.01
CA ASN A 40 11.00 9.84 -10.67
C ASN A 40 12.44 9.60 -10.22
N LEU A 41 13.40 10.32 -10.78
CA LEU A 41 14.80 10.30 -10.35
C LEU A 41 14.93 10.84 -8.92
N GLU A 42 14.31 11.97 -8.61
CA GLU A 42 14.29 12.55 -7.27
C GLU A 42 13.67 11.60 -6.24
N GLN A 43 12.53 10.98 -6.57
CA GLN A 43 11.89 9.99 -5.69
C GLN A 43 12.71 8.71 -5.50
N HIS A 44 13.60 8.39 -6.43
CA HIS A 44 14.44 7.19 -6.39
C HIS A 44 15.90 7.49 -5.99
N ALA A 45 16.22 8.75 -5.72
CA ALA A 45 17.59 9.21 -5.51
C ALA A 45 18.30 8.50 -4.35
N SER A 46 17.61 8.29 -3.22
CA SER A 46 18.19 7.59 -2.07
C SER A 46 18.54 6.13 -2.39
N PHE A 47 17.69 5.45 -3.16
CA PHE A 47 17.98 4.09 -3.62
C PHE A 47 19.18 4.07 -4.59
N LEU A 48 19.19 4.95 -5.58
CA LEU A 48 20.27 5.03 -6.58
C LEU A 48 21.63 5.36 -5.96
N LYS A 49 21.66 6.07 -4.84
CA LYS A 49 22.89 6.37 -4.10
C LYS A 49 23.55 5.11 -3.54
N GLU A 50 22.76 4.19 -3.02
CA GLU A 50 23.24 2.94 -2.42
C GLU A 50 23.33 1.78 -3.44
N PHE A 51 22.48 1.84 -4.46
CA PHE A 51 22.30 0.80 -5.49
C PHE A 51 22.32 1.44 -6.90
N PRO A 52 23.51 1.79 -7.43
CA PRO A 52 23.63 2.43 -8.75
C PRO A 52 23.15 1.53 -9.88
N LEU A 53 22.71 2.16 -10.99
CA LEU A 53 22.29 1.44 -12.20
C LEU A 53 23.43 0.56 -12.75
N GLY A 54 23.10 -0.72 -13.02
CA GLY A 54 24.02 -1.68 -13.62
C GLY A 54 25.02 -2.29 -12.66
N ASP A 55 24.98 -1.95 -11.38
CA ASP A 55 25.80 -2.59 -10.37
C ASP A 55 25.27 -3.99 -10.03
N ARG A 56 26.17 -4.94 -9.73
CA ARG A 56 25.80 -6.31 -9.37
C ARG A 56 24.98 -6.39 -8.10
N LYS A 57 25.34 -5.61 -7.07
CA LYS A 57 24.61 -5.54 -5.81
C LYS A 57 23.18 -5.03 -6.03
N THR A 58 23.01 -4.10 -6.97
CA THR A 58 21.67 -3.61 -7.37
C THR A 58 20.83 -4.73 -7.96
N SER A 59 21.39 -5.54 -8.87
CA SER A 59 20.70 -6.69 -9.44
C SER A 59 20.28 -7.69 -8.36
N GLU A 60 21.16 -8.04 -7.44
CA GLU A 60 20.88 -8.96 -6.33
C GLU A 60 19.73 -8.46 -5.43
N VAL A 61 19.67 -7.15 -5.16
CA VAL A 61 18.58 -6.55 -4.37
C VAL A 61 17.27 -6.54 -5.16
N LEU A 62 17.29 -6.24 -6.45
CA LEU A 62 16.10 -6.26 -7.30
C LEU A 62 15.55 -7.69 -7.44
N ASP A 63 16.41 -8.69 -7.61
CA ASP A 63 16.03 -10.11 -7.66
C ASP A 63 15.35 -10.53 -6.35
N TRP A 64 15.85 -10.06 -5.20
CA TRP A 64 15.22 -10.26 -3.90
C TRP A 64 13.86 -9.55 -3.82
N MET A 65 13.76 -8.28 -4.23
CA MET A 65 12.50 -7.53 -4.23
C MET A 65 11.44 -8.20 -5.10
N GLN A 66 11.82 -8.77 -6.24
CA GLN A 66 10.87 -9.44 -7.13
C GLN A 66 10.27 -10.72 -6.52
N GLN A 67 10.92 -11.30 -5.52
CA GLN A 67 10.39 -12.47 -4.81
C GLN A 67 9.40 -12.11 -3.69
N LEU A 68 9.24 -10.82 -3.38
CA LEU A 68 8.32 -10.38 -2.33
C LEU A 68 6.86 -10.51 -2.80
N PRO A 69 5.99 -11.14 -1.99
CA PRO A 69 4.57 -11.17 -2.29
C PRO A 69 3.93 -9.79 -2.03
N LEU A 70 2.86 -9.46 -2.73
CA LEU A 70 2.07 -8.24 -2.53
C LEU A 70 1.23 -8.28 -1.24
N PHE A 71 0.97 -9.47 -0.73
CA PHE A 71 0.23 -9.69 0.51
C PHE A 71 0.67 -10.98 1.19
N LEU A 72 0.46 -11.05 2.50
CA LEU A 72 0.58 -12.28 3.28
C LEU A 72 -0.76 -12.62 3.92
N GLU A 73 -1.17 -13.86 3.87
CA GLU A 73 -2.29 -14.40 4.61
C GLU A 73 -1.88 -15.68 5.29
N CYS A 74 -1.85 -15.64 6.61
CA CYS A 74 -1.67 -16.83 7.42
C CYS A 74 -2.96 -17.19 8.16
N GLU A 75 -2.94 -18.26 8.96
CA GLU A 75 -4.11 -18.67 9.72
C GLU A 75 -4.58 -17.57 10.68
N ALA A 76 -3.65 -16.85 11.30
CA ALA A 76 -3.89 -15.94 12.40
C ALA A 76 -4.14 -14.49 11.97
N PHE A 77 -3.49 -13.98 10.90
CA PHE A 77 -3.58 -12.60 10.48
C PHE A 77 -3.31 -12.43 8.98
N ARG A 78 -3.52 -11.21 8.51
CA ARG A 78 -3.19 -10.73 7.16
C ARG A 78 -2.21 -9.58 7.22
N ALA A 79 -1.37 -9.44 6.20
CA ALA A 79 -0.53 -8.26 6.02
C ALA A 79 -0.52 -7.82 4.55
N VAL A 80 -0.57 -6.51 4.34
CA VAL A 80 -0.52 -5.87 3.02
C VAL A 80 0.18 -4.53 3.15
N HIS A 81 0.80 -4.03 2.08
CA HIS A 81 1.49 -2.76 2.19
C HIS A 81 0.53 -1.58 2.41
N ALA A 82 -0.58 -1.49 1.65
CA ALA A 82 -1.54 -0.39 1.79
C ALA A 82 -2.97 -0.84 2.05
N ALA A 83 -3.61 -1.61 1.16
CA ALA A 83 -5.03 -1.92 1.33
C ALA A 83 -5.35 -3.39 1.06
N TRP A 84 -6.10 -4.00 1.98
CA TRP A 84 -6.66 -5.33 1.82
C TRP A 84 -8.11 -5.21 1.34
N ILE A 85 -8.31 -5.28 0.04
CA ILE A 85 -9.64 -5.33 -0.57
C ILE A 85 -9.87 -6.76 -1.03
N GLN A 86 -10.77 -7.46 -0.37
CA GLN A 86 -10.97 -8.91 -0.56
C GLN A 86 -11.20 -9.28 -2.03
N SER A 87 -12.05 -8.53 -2.73
CA SER A 87 -12.33 -8.76 -4.14
C SER A 87 -11.10 -8.57 -5.04
N ASP A 88 -10.20 -7.65 -4.69
CA ASP A 88 -8.98 -7.41 -5.45
C ASP A 88 -7.93 -8.50 -5.17
N ILE A 89 -7.83 -8.98 -3.93
CA ILE A 89 -7.01 -10.14 -3.56
C ILE A 89 -7.45 -11.38 -4.34
N GLU A 90 -8.76 -11.67 -4.40
CA GLU A 90 -9.31 -12.82 -5.13
C GLU A 90 -9.05 -12.74 -6.64
N ARG A 91 -9.15 -11.54 -7.21
CA ARG A 91 -8.82 -11.30 -8.62
C ARG A 91 -7.32 -11.48 -8.87
N LEU A 92 -6.47 -10.94 -8.00
CA LEU A 92 -5.02 -11.09 -8.12
C LEU A 92 -4.58 -12.56 -8.01
N ARG A 93 -5.22 -13.34 -7.15
CA ARG A 93 -4.94 -14.79 -7.04
C ARG A 93 -5.18 -15.58 -8.32
N LYS A 94 -6.01 -15.10 -9.23
CA LYS A 94 -6.17 -15.72 -10.56
C LYS A 94 -4.90 -15.58 -11.43
N TYR A 95 -4.09 -14.57 -11.16
CA TYR A 95 -2.81 -14.34 -11.83
C TYR A 95 -1.64 -14.91 -11.03
N SER A 96 -1.63 -14.67 -9.73
CA SER A 96 -0.60 -15.17 -8.82
C SER A 96 -1.22 -15.62 -7.50
N GLN A 97 -1.26 -16.91 -7.26
CA GLN A 97 -1.80 -17.50 -6.03
C GLN A 97 -1.01 -17.08 -4.79
N SER A 98 0.30 -16.95 -4.92
CA SER A 98 1.19 -16.53 -3.82
C SER A 98 1.27 -15.01 -3.64
N GLY A 99 0.77 -14.23 -4.60
CA GLY A 99 0.94 -12.78 -4.63
C GLY A 99 2.31 -12.31 -5.15
N VAL A 100 3.22 -13.21 -5.51
CA VAL A 100 4.51 -12.87 -6.14
C VAL A 100 4.31 -12.64 -7.63
N LEU A 101 4.76 -11.51 -8.15
CA LEU A 101 4.66 -11.19 -9.57
C LEU A 101 5.81 -11.82 -10.35
N ASN A 102 5.51 -12.57 -11.41
CA ASN A 102 6.52 -12.96 -12.37
C ASN A 102 6.89 -11.79 -13.31
N ALA A 103 7.88 -11.98 -14.19
CA ALA A 103 8.36 -10.92 -15.08
C ALA A 103 7.27 -10.34 -16.00
N GLU A 104 6.40 -11.19 -16.57
CA GLU A 104 5.26 -10.75 -17.40
C GLU A 104 4.27 -9.91 -16.57
N GLN A 105 3.91 -10.39 -15.39
CA GLN A 105 2.97 -9.70 -14.49
C GLN A 105 3.54 -8.38 -13.99
N LEU A 106 4.85 -8.30 -13.75
CA LEU A 106 5.52 -7.04 -13.39
C LEU A 106 5.41 -6.01 -14.52
N ILE A 107 5.58 -6.41 -15.77
CA ILE A 107 5.40 -5.54 -16.94
C ILE A 107 3.94 -5.07 -17.05
N ARG A 108 2.99 -5.99 -16.90
CA ARG A 108 1.56 -5.68 -16.92
C ARG A 108 1.15 -4.74 -15.77
N ALA A 109 1.75 -4.90 -14.59
CA ALA A 109 1.56 -4.00 -13.46
C ALA A 109 2.00 -2.54 -13.74
N ALA A 110 2.90 -2.30 -14.71
CA ALA A 110 3.27 -0.96 -15.15
C ALA A 110 2.30 -0.36 -16.18
N ARG A 111 1.46 -1.16 -16.81
CA ARG A 111 0.54 -0.73 -17.89
C ARG A 111 -0.81 -0.30 -17.29
N LYS A 112 -1.07 1.01 -17.25
CA LYS A 112 -2.28 1.60 -16.62
C LYS A 112 -3.63 1.07 -17.10
N THR A 113 -3.68 0.49 -18.30
CA THR A 113 -4.89 -0.10 -18.89
C THR A 113 -5.07 -1.57 -18.54
N ASP A 114 -4.08 -2.18 -17.89
CA ASP A 114 -4.14 -3.58 -17.48
C ASP A 114 -4.83 -3.74 -16.12
N GLU A 115 -5.57 -4.82 -15.95
CA GLU A 115 -6.22 -5.14 -14.68
C GLU A 115 -5.20 -5.35 -13.55
N ILE A 116 -4.08 -6.01 -13.84
CA ILE A 116 -3.02 -6.24 -12.84
C ILE A 116 -2.49 -4.91 -12.29
N HIS A 117 -2.36 -3.86 -13.13
CA HIS A 117 -1.97 -2.54 -12.67
C HIS A 117 -2.90 -2.03 -11.56
N SER A 118 -4.21 -2.06 -11.79
CA SER A 118 -5.17 -1.53 -10.82
C SER A 118 -5.18 -2.32 -9.51
N LEU A 119 -5.04 -3.65 -9.58
CA LEU A 119 -4.94 -4.52 -8.41
C LEU A 119 -3.67 -4.22 -7.59
N VAL A 120 -2.53 -4.15 -8.27
CA VAL A 120 -1.24 -3.88 -7.62
C VAL A 120 -1.19 -2.46 -7.02
N GLU A 121 -1.73 -1.44 -7.71
CA GLU A 121 -1.85 -0.08 -7.18
C GLU A 121 -2.71 -0.06 -5.91
N THR A 122 -3.83 -0.77 -5.87
CA THR A 122 -4.68 -0.86 -4.68
C THR A 122 -3.90 -1.47 -3.50
N LEU A 123 -3.19 -2.57 -3.69
CA LEU A 123 -2.48 -3.25 -2.62
C LEU A 123 -1.25 -2.47 -2.12
N THR A 124 -0.60 -1.70 -3.01
CA THR A 124 0.66 -1.01 -2.70
C THR A 124 0.51 0.48 -2.41
N LYS A 125 -0.58 1.14 -2.85
CA LYS A 125 -0.81 2.59 -2.65
C LYS A 125 -2.16 2.90 -2.01
N GLY A 126 -3.04 1.89 -1.91
CA GLY A 126 -4.39 2.07 -1.41
C GLY A 126 -5.36 2.60 -2.47
N PRO A 127 -6.66 2.42 -2.24
CA PRO A 127 -7.68 2.89 -3.15
C PRO A 127 -7.80 4.41 -3.13
N GLU A 128 -7.89 5.00 -4.32
CA GLU A 128 -8.26 6.40 -4.51
C GLU A 128 -9.62 6.48 -5.19
N GLN A 129 -10.43 7.48 -4.81
CA GLN A 129 -11.74 7.71 -5.38
C GLN A 129 -11.91 9.15 -5.80
N ARG A 130 -12.48 9.32 -7.00
CA ARG A 130 -12.81 10.63 -7.55
C ARG A 130 -13.94 11.25 -6.75
N LEU A 131 -13.74 12.49 -6.27
CA LEU A 131 -14.79 13.29 -5.66
C LEU A 131 -15.93 13.56 -6.65
N PRO A 132 -17.16 13.78 -6.15
CA PRO A 132 -18.26 14.23 -6.99
C PRO A 132 -17.91 15.46 -7.84
N ALA A 133 -18.57 15.62 -8.97
CA ALA A 133 -18.33 16.74 -9.88
C ALA A 133 -18.45 18.10 -9.14
N GLY A 134 -17.48 18.98 -9.37
CA GLY A 134 -17.41 20.29 -8.71
C GLY A 134 -16.65 20.32 -7.39
N TYR A 135 -16.28 19.16 -6.81
CA TYR A 135 -15.54 19.10 -5.56
C TYR A 135 -14.04 18.84 -5.76
N GLN A 136 -13.26 19.53 -4.98
CA GLN A 136 -11.81 19.41 -4.92
C GLN A 136 -11.30 19.94 -3.59
N PHE A 137 -10.07 19.60 -3.22
CA PHE A 137 -9.39 20.17 -2.05
C PHE A 137 -7.94 20.47 -2.40
N THR A 138 -7.29 21.27 -1.56
CA THR A 138 -5.85 21.54 -1.66
C THR A 138 -5.10 20.69 -0.66
N ASP A 139 -4.12 19.90 -1.13
CA ASP A 139 -3.30 19.09 -0.25
C ASP A 139 -2.28 19.97 0.54
N LYS A 140 -1.60 19.37 1.52
CA LYS A 140 -0.57 20.07 2.33
C LYS A 140 0.59 20.66 1.51
N GLY A 141 0.77 20.20 0.28
CA GLY A 141 1.77 20.71 -0.68
C GLY A 141 1.24 21.83 -1.57
N GLY A 142 0.01 22.31 -1.37
CA GLY A 142 -0.61 23.37 -2.19
C GLY A 142 -1.18 22.88 -3.54
N HIS A 143 -1.27 21.57 -3.76
CA HIS A 143 -1.79 21.05 -5.02
C HIS A 143 -3.29 20.77 -4.93
N VAL A 144 -4.03 21.20 -5.97
CA VAL A 144 -5.45 20.87 -6.10
C VAL A 144 -5.61 19.39 -6.40
N ARG A 145 -6.41 18.72 -5.59
CA ARG A 145 -6.76 17.30 -5.69
C ARG A 145 -8.26 17.13 -5.94
N ARG A 146 -8.57 16.15 -6.74
CA ARG A 146 -9.95 15.74 -7.06
C ARG A 146 -10.21 14.28 -6.72
N ASP A 147 -9.20 13.59 -6.21
CA ASP A 147 -9.25 12.20 -5.79
C ASP A 147 -8.83 12.14 -4.33
N ILE A 148 -9.59 11.42 -3.52
CA ILE A 148 -9.29 11.16 -2.11
C ILE A 148 -8.72 9.76 -1.96
N ARG A 149 -7.86 9.57 -0.96
CA ARG A 149 -7.55 8.26 -0.43
C ARG A 149 -8.69 7.77 0.44
N VAL A 150 -9.03 6.49 0.33
CA VAL A 150 -10.17 5.89 1.05
C VAL A 150 -9.69 5.17 2.31
N LYS A 151 -10.34 5.45 3.43
CA LYS A 151 -10.22 4.64 4.66
C LYS A 151 -10.96 3.32 4.47
N TRP A 152 -10.34 2.43 3.71
CA TRP A 152 -10.90 1.15 3.28
C TRP A 152 -11.25 0.19 4.43
N TRP A 153 -10.74 0.44 5.62
CA TRP A 153 -11.01 -0.35 6.83
C TRP A 153 -12.27 0.08 7.58
N ASN A 154 -12.88 1.23 7.21
CA ASN A 154 -14.04 1.77 7.88
C ASN A 154 -15.32 1.15 7.32
N THR A 155 -15.97 0.27 8.10
CA THR A 155 -17.23 -0.40 7.75
C THR A 155 -18.46 0.42 8.10
N GLU A 156 -18.31 1.48 8.91
CA GLU A 156 -19.41 2.32 9.42
C GLU A 156 -19.52 3.65 8.67
N ALA A 157 -18.77 3.79 7.57
CA ALA A 157 -18.76 5.02 6.80
C ALA A 157 -20.06 5.21 6.01
N GLU A 158 -20.70 6.37 6.17
CA GLU A 158 -21.93 6.75 5.47
C GLU A 158 -21.70 7.89 4.47
N SER A 159 -20.66 8.69 4.68
CA SER A 159 -20.39 9.90 3.90
C SER A 159 -18.95 9.94 3.33
N TRP A 160 -18.74 10.85 2.39
CA TRP A 160 -17.40 11.12 1.84
C TRP A 160 -16.41 11.60 2.91
N ARG A 161 -16.86 12.30 3.94
CA ARG A 161 -16.01 12.73 5.06
C ARG A 161 -15.50 11.54 5.88
N ASP A 162 -16.36 10.54 6.09
CA ASP A 162 -16.01 9.36 6.88
C ASP A 162 -14.90 8.53 6.21
N VAL A 163 -14.92 8.46 4.89
CA VAL A 163 -13.95 7.66 4.11
C VAL A 163 -12.72 8.46 3.68
N ALA A 164 -12.80 9.79 3.63
CA ALA A 164 -11.70 10.60 3.12
C ALA A 164 -10.51 10.57 4.08
N MET A 165 -9.33 10.36 3.51
CA MET A 165 -8.06 10.38 4.22
C MET A 165 -7.13 11.43 3.62
N SER A 166 -6.33 12.08 4.49
CA SER A 166 -5.33 13.08 4.07
C SER A 166 -5.91 14.33 3.41
N VAL A 167 -7.15 14.68 3.74
CA VAL A 167 -7.78 15.96 3.40
C VAL A 167 -7.53 16.91 4.56
N PRO A 168 -6.81 18.04 4.36
CA PRO A 168 -6.44 18.94 5.46
C PRO A 168 -7.64 19.54 6.20
N GLU A 169 -8.62 20.03 5.47
CA GLU A 169 -9.82 20.67 6.01
C GLU A 169 -11.03 19.82 5.63
N ILE A 170 -11.16 18.70 6.35
CA ILE A 170 -12.18 17.70 6.06
C ILE A 170 -13.60 18.24 6.12
N GLU A 171 -13.83 19.29 6.93
CA GLU A 171 -15.11 19.97 7.10
C GLU A 171 -15.56 20.70 5.82
N GLU A 172 -14.60 21.10 4.97
CA GLU A 172 -14.89 21.73 3.67
C GLU A 172 -15.29 20.71 2.61
N LEU A 173 -14.97 19.44 2.85
CA LEU A 173 -15.42 18.39 1.95
C LEU A 173 -16.93 18.21 2.10
N ALA A 174 -17.62 18.07 0.97
CA ALA A 174 -19.06 17.84 0.98
C ALA A 174 -19.42 16.57 1.76
N ASP A 175 -20.43 16.71 2.61
CA ASP A 175 -20.96 15.61 3.42
C ASP A 175 -22.07 14.87 2.65
N PHE A 176 -21.73 14.33 1.49
CA PHE A 176 -22.65 13.55 0.70
C PHE A 176 -22.62 12.07 1.10
N PRO A 177 -23.77 11.38 0.96
CA PRO A 177 -23.82 9.94 1.08
C PRO A 177 -22.86 9.25 0.10
N LEU A 178 -22.30 8.13 0.52
CA LEU A 178 -21.43 7.32 -0.31
C LEU A 178 -22.23 6.65 -1.44
N PRO A 179 -21.71 6.63 -2.67
CA PRO A 179 -22.34 5.85 -3.74
C PRO A 179 -22.20 4.34 -3.47
N ALA A 180 -23.11 3.55 -4.03
CA ALA A 180 -23.13 2.08 -3.87
C ALA A 180 -21.80 1.39 -4.22
N SER A 181 -20.97 2.01 -5.07
CA SER A 181 -19.64 1.50 -5.41
C SER A 181 -18.69 1.42 -4.22
N PHE A 182 -18.96 2.15 -3.13
CA PHE A 182 -18.17 2.08 -1.89
C PHE A 182 -18.44 0.82 -1.06
N ALA A 183 -19.50 0.07 -1.34
CA ALA A 183 -19.77 -1.21 -0.67
C ALA A 183 -18.64 -2.26 -0.83
N ARG A 184 -17.72 -2.07 -1.78
CA ARG A 184 -16.51 -2.90 -1.92
C ARG A 184 -15.46 -2.65 -0.84
N TYR A 185 -15.52 -1.49 -0.17
CA TYR A 185 -14.64 -1.11 0.92
C TYR A 185 -15.28 -1.49 2.26
N GLY A 186 -14.52 -1.34 3.31
CA GLY A 186 -14.89 -1.82 4.63
C GLY A 186 -14.26 -3.19 4.91
N TYR A 187 -13.52 -3.27 6.01
CA TYR A 187 -12.90 -4.53 6.44
C TYR A 187 -13.75 -5.13 7.54
N PRO A 188 -14.50 -6.25 7.28
CA PRO A 188 -15.45 -6.80 8.23
C PRO A 188 -14.82 -7.17 9.57
N PHE A 189 -15.52 -6.92 10.66
CA PHE A 189 -15.00 -7.15 12.02
C PHE A 189 -14.79 -8.63 12.36
N GLU A 190 -15.45 -9.52 11.63
CA GLU A 190 -15.34 -10.97 11.78
C GLU A 190 -14.09 -11.56 11.14
N GLU A 191 -13.46 -10.78 10.26
CA GLU A 191 -12.25 -11.18 9.55
C GLU A 191 -11.02 -11.17 10.47
N LYS A 192 -9.97 -11.88 10.04
CA LYS A 192 -8.68 -11.93 10.74
C LYS A 192 -8.09 -10.52 10.89
N PRO A 193 -7.28 -10.27 11.92
CA PRO A 193 -6.52 -9.02 12.01
C PRO A 193 -5.71 -8.75 10.72
N VAL A 194 -5.73 -7.51 10.26
CA VAL A 194 -4.95 -7.03 9.12
C VAL A 194 -3.99 -5.93 9.54
N PHE A 195 -2.71 -6.14 9.20
CA PHE A 195 -1.63 -5.19 9.43
C PHE A 195 -1.21 -4.55 8.11
N PHE A 196 -1.04 -3.23 8.12
CA PHE A 196 -0.65 -2.50 6.93
C PHE A 196 0.18 -1.25 7.26
N GLY A 197 0.69 -0.58 6.24
CA GLY A 197 1.52 0.62 6.35
C GLY A 197 1.07 1.73 5.41
N HIS A 198 2.01 2.32 4.69
CA HIS A 198 1.83 3.29 3.61
C HIS A 198 1.28 4.68 4.00
N TYR A 199 0.34 4.78 4.92
CA TYR A 199 -0.53 5.96 5.13
C TYR A 199 0.04 7.05 6.04
N TRP A 200 1.33 7.09 6.35
CA TRP A 200 1.97 8.20 7.07
C TRP A 200 1.14 8.68 8.27
N MET A 201 0.79 7.74 9.15
CA MET A 201 0.00 8.04 10.33
C MET A 201 0.75 8.99 11.27
N SER A 202 0.02 9.72 12.10
CA SER A 202 0.54 10.64 13.10
C SER A 202 -0.20 10.48 14.42
N GLY A 203 0.37 11.02 15.50
CA GLY A 203 -0.18 10.88 16.85
C GLY A 203 0.16 9.55 17.49
N ALA A 204 -0.54 9.19 18.55
CA ALA A 204 -0.33 7.92 19.24
C ALA A 204 -0.85 6.74 18.42
N PRO A 205 -0.04 5.69 18.21
CA PRO A 205 -0.49 4.51 17.50
C PRO A 205 -1.67 3.83 18.17
N GLN A 206 -2.71 3.56 17.39
CA GLN A 206 -3.93 2.90 17.86
C GLN A 206 -4.59 2.09 16.75
N PRO A 207 -5.38 1.06 17.09
CA PRO A 207 -6.20 0.35 16.12
C PRO A 207 -7.15 1.30 15.39
N LEU A 208 -7.30 1.12 14.09
CA LEU A 208 -8.21 1.90 13.24
C LEU A 208 -9.61 1.28 13.18
N SER A 209 -9.69 -0.01 13.46
CA SER A 209 -10.89 -0.78 13.76
C SER A 209 -10.51 -1.95 14.69
N ARG A 210 -11.48 -2.77 15.08
CA ARG A 210 -11.23 -3.93 15.96
C ARG A 210 -10.15 -4.88 15.44
N ASN A 211 -9.99 -4.95 14.13
CA ASN A 211 -9.12 -5.91 13.46
C ASN A 211 -8.23 -5.28 12.36
N ALA A 212 -8.08 -3.96 12.34
CA ALA A 212 -7.21 -3.27 11.38
C ALA A 212 -6.23 -2.32 12.07
N LEU A 213 -4.94 -2.47 11.80
CA LEU A 213 -3.87 -1.65 12.37
C LEU A 213 -2.86 -1.21 11.31
N CYS A 214 -2.71 0.12 11.19
CA CYS A 214 -1.60 0.69 10.44
C CYS A 214 -0.35 0.78 11.33
N LEU A 215 0.79 0.29 10.82
CA LEU A 215 2.07 0.29 11.54
C LEU A 215 3.05 1.37 11.02
N TYR A 216 2.66 2.18 10.03
CA TYR A 216 3.54 3.17 9.44
C TYR A 216 3.31 4.58 9.98
N TYR A 217 4.23 5.02 10.82
CA TYR A 217 4.27 6.33 11.47
C TYR A 217 5.51 7.13 11.06
N SER A 218 5.89 7.03 9.79
CA SER A 218 7.03 7.78 9.20
C SER A 218 8.40 7.44 9.76
N ALA A 219 8.62 6.19 10.20
CA ALA A 219 9.90 5.72 10.73
C ALA A 219 11.10 5.92 9.78
N GLY A 220 10.85 5.97 8.47
CA GLY A 220 11.89 6.26 7.47
C GLY A 220 12.35 7.72 7.43
N THR A 221 11.75 8.61 8.22
CA THR A 221 12.10 10.05 8.29
C THR A 221 12.32 10.50 9.74
N VAL A 222 11.26 10.98 10.39
CA VAL A 222 11.33 11.55 11.74
C VAL A 222 10.34 10.93 12.72
N GLY A 223 9.50 10.02 12.25
CA GLY A 223 8.51 9.35 13.07
C GLY A 223 9.05 8.08 13.75
N PRO A 224 8.30 7.53 14.70
CA PRO A 224 8.70 6.32 15.42
C PRO A 224 8.55 5.06 14.57
N LEU A 225 9.36 4.05 14.88
CA LEU A 225 9.10 2.68 14.46
C LEU A 225 8.00 2.09 15.35
N VAL A 226 6.91 1.65 14.73
CA VAL A 226 5.80 1.01 15.43
C VAL A 226 5.78 -0.48 15.12
N THR A 227 5.71 -1.28 16.16
CA THR A 227 5.60 -2.74 16.06
C THR A 227 4.36 -3.23 16.80
N TYR A 228 3.91 -4.42 16.45
CA TYR A 228 2.81 -5.10 17.12
C TYR A 228 3.21 -6.52 17.49
N THR A 229 3.11 -6.86 18.76
CA THR A 229 3.29 -8.24 19.24
C THR A 229 1.98 -8.98 19.15
N PHE A 230 1.86 -9.89 18.18
CA PHE A 230 0.64 -10.68 17.99
C PHE A 230 0.57 -11.82 19.01
N PRO A 231 -0.42 -11.84 19.91
CA PRO A 231 -0.45 -12.80 21.03
C PRO A 231 -0.87 -14.23 20.63
N GLY A 232 -1.19 -14.45 19.35
CA GLY A 232 -1.79 -15.70 18.88
C GLY A 232 -3.27 -15.84 19.26
N GLY A 233 -4.06 -16.48 18.40
CA GLY A 233 -5.47 -16.79 18.65
C GLY A 233 -6.43 -15.60 18.78
N SER A 234 -5.95 -14.36 18.86
CA SER A 234 -6.78 -13.17 18.94
C SER A 234 -7.32 -12.78 17.56
N ARG A 235 -8.61 -12.46 17.50
CA ARG A 235 -9.24 -11.85 16.32
C ARG A 235 -9.27 -10.32 16.39
N HIS A 236 -8.77 -9.73 17.48
CA HIS A 236 -8.81 -8.29 17.70
C HIS A 236 -7.42 -7.74 17.93
N VAL A 237 -7.22 -6.53 17.49
CA VAL A 237 -6.01 -5.75 17.73
C VAL A 237 -6.20 -4.91 18.99
N THR A 238 -5.21 -4.94 19.90
CA THR A 238 -5.25 -4.20 21.16
C THR A 238 -4.11 -3.23 21.31
N VAL A 239 -4.36 -2.08 21.92
CA VAL A 239 -3.34 -1.03 22.13
C VAL A 239 -2.17 -1.56 22.97
N SER A 240 -2.43 -2.42 23.95
CA SER A 240 -1.41 -2.97 24.85
C SER A 240 -0.32 -3.78 24.15
N ASN A 241 -0.58 -4.25 22.93
CA ASN A 241 0.37 -5.02 22.14
C ASN A 241 1.13 -4.16 21.09
N ILE A 242 0.82 -2.86 21.04
CA ILE A 242 1.54 -1.89 20.20
C ILE A 242 2.77 -1.42 20.97
N GLN A 243 3.91 -1.39 20.31
CA GLN A 243 5.17 -0.88 20.84
C GLN A 243 5.68 0.24 19.94
N VAL A 244 6.23 1.26 20.55
CA VAL A 244 6.77 2.45 19.90
C VAL A 244 8.25 2.56 20.26
N HIS A 245 9.12 2.66 19.23
CA HIS A 245 10.58 2.66 19.37
C HIS A 245 11.20 3.96 18.84
#